data_f991c0dfc7f9ee38bc88dc5a5c05614d
#
_entry.id   f991c0dfc7f9ee38bc88dc5a5c05614d
#
_cell.length_a   1.000
_cell.length_b   1.000
_cell.length_c   1.000
_cell.angle_alpha   90.00
_cell.angle_beta   90.00
_cell.angle_gamma   90.00
#
_symmetry.space_group_name_H-M   'P 1'
#
loop_
_entity.id
_entity.type
_entity.pdbx_description
1 polymer ?
#
loop_
_entity_poly.entity_id
_entity_poly.type
_entity_poly.pdbx_seq_one_letter_code
_entity_poly.pdbx_strand_id
1 'polypeptide(L)'
;ARGIAGELGVSTQPVFTCFKNMEEAKEEVRIYAEKLCHNYLKKGVEAPIPFFGFGMAYIRFAKEEPELYKLLFINLDKNGESMLETLAGIRLIVINSLKQTYRLNEKGAKRLFRDVWLAAHSIATLCVGGICPYSDEEIAKILTGFSVSICKSIKEIKGFVDDNFDRDEVFGKIIEE
;
A
#
# COMPACT_ATOMS: atom_id res chain seq x y z
N ALA A 1 27.25 -10.20 -1.99
CA ALA A 1 27.62 -11.63 -2.17
C ALA A 1 28.09 -12.29 -0.87
N ARG A 2 29.08 -11.70 -0.14
CA ARG A 2 29.61 -12.32 1.10
C ARG A 2 28.55 -12.53 2.16
N GLY A 3 27.66 -11.56 2.40
CA GLY A 3 26.54 -11.70 3.35
C GLY A 3 25.59 -12.82 2.97
N ILE A 4 25.17 -12.89 1.71
CA ILE A 4 24.31 -13.96 1.19
C ILE A 4 24.99 -15.34 1.37
N ALA A 5 26.25 -15.45 0.99
CA ALA A 5 27.02 -16.68 1.12
C ALA A 5 27.16 -17.11 2.60
N GLY A 6 27.37 -16.15 3.50
CA GLY A 6 27.43 -16.39 4.94
C GLY A 6 26.13 -16.93 5.52
N GLU A 7 25.00 -16.33 5.19
CA GLU A 7 23.67 -16.79 5.61
C GLU A 7 23.33 -18.20 5.10
N LEU A 8 23.74 -18.50 3.87
CA LEU A 8 23.51 -19.82 3.25
C LEU A 8 24.57 -20.88 3.64
N GLY A 9 25.63 -20.51 4.36
CA GLY A 9 26.71 -21.41 4.72
C GLY A 9 27.52 -21.95 3.51
N VAL A 10 27.58 -21.18 2.42
CA VAL A 10 28.27 -21.57 1.17
C VAL A 10 29.34 -20.53 0.78
N SER A 11 30.15 -20.86 -0.24
CA SER A 11 31.07 -19.88 -0.84
C SER A 11 30.31 -18.82 -1.66
N THR A 12 30.98 -17.72 -2.07
CA THR A 12 30.37 -16.69 -2.93
C THR A 12 30.17 -17.17 -4.37
N GLN A 13 30.79 -18.25 -4.78
CA GLN A 13 30.76 -18.75 -6.15
C GLN A 13 29.33 -19.11 -6.65
N PRO A 14 28.47 -19.81 -5.89
CA PRO A 14 27.09 -20.06 -6.29
C PRO A 14 26.29 -18.80 -6.57
N VAL A 15 26.53 -17.73 -5.81
CA VAL A 15 25.84 -16.43 -6.02
C VAL A 15 26.16 -15.89 -7.42
N PHE A 16 27.43 -15.91 -7.83
CA PHE A 16 27.87 -15.45 -9.16
C PHE A 16 27.63 -16.47 -10.28
N THR A 17 27.24 -17.68 -9.95
CA THR A 17 26.76 -18.66 -10.94
C THR A 17 25.30 -18.36 -11.29
N CYS A 18 24.50 -17.92 -10.31
CA CYS A 18 23.09 -17.61 -10.50
C CYS A 18 22.85 -16.18 -11.07
N PHE A 19 23.72 -15.23 -10.73
CA PHE A 19 23.56 -13.81 -11.09
C PHE A 19 24.86 -13.27 -11.70
N LYS A 20 24.74 -12.51 -12.78
CA LYS A 20 25.90 -11.88 -13.45
C LYS A 20 26.62 -10.88 -12.55
N ASN A 21 25.86 -10.20 -11.71
CA ASN A 21 26.36 -9.22 -10.74
C ASN A 21 25.36 -9.02 -9.59
N MET A 22 25.71 -8.20 -8.60
CA MET A 22 24.86 -7.94 -7.44
C MET A 22 23.64 -7.09 -7.75
N GLU A 23 23.68 -6.28 -8.81
CA GLU A 23 22.50 -5.48 -9.21
C GLU A 23 21.41 -6.37 -9.80
N GLU A 24 21.78 -7.37 -10.62
CA GLU A 24 20.83 -8.39 -11.08
C GLU A 24 20.22 -9.17 -9.90
N ALA A 25 21.02 -9.54 -8.92
CA ALA A 25 20.53 -10.23 -7.72
C ALA A 25 19.54 -9.35 -6.92
N LYS A 26 19.81 -8.06 -6.78
CA LYS A 26 18.90 -7.13 -6.11
C LYS A 26 17.59 -6.96 -6.88
N GLU A 27 17.65 -6.87 -8.20
CA GLU A 27 16.48 -6.75 -9.05
C GLU A 27 15.58 -7.98 -8.97
N GLU A 28 16.15 -9.17 -8.95
CA GLU A 28 15.37 -10.40 -8.76
C GLU A 28 14.69 -10.46 -7.40
N VAL A 29 15.34 -9.96 -6.33
CA VAL A 29 14.73 -9.84 -5.00
C VAL A 29 13.60 -8.80 -5.03
N ARG A 30 13.75 -7.68 -5.75
CA ARG A 30 12.70 -6.67 -5.91
C ARG A 30 11.48 -7.24 -6.63
N ILE A 31 11.70 -7.95 -7.73
CA ILE A 31 10.63 -8.63 -8.49
C ILE A 31 9.90 -9.66 -7.61
N TYR A 32 10.63 -10.42 -6.81
CA TYR A 32 10.04 -11.36 -5.86
C TYR A 32 9.19 -10.63 -4.80
N ALA A 33 9.72 -9.55 -4.23
CA ALA A 33 9.02 -8.74 -3.23
C ALA A 33 7.71 -8.15 -3.79
N GLU A 34 7.73 -7.65 -5.02
CA GLU A 34 6.52 -7.15 -5.70
C GLU A 34 5.47 -8.26 -5.90
N LYS A 35 5.88 -9.41 -6.41
CA LYS A 35 4.98 -10.56 -6.59
C LYS A 35 4.35 -10.99 -5.26
N LEU A 36 5.14 -11.03 -4.20
CA LEU A 36 4.66 -11.40 -2.87
C LEU A 36 3.68 -10.34 -2.36
N CYS A 37 4.03 -9.06 -2.41
CA CYS A 37 3.13 -7.95 -2.06
C CYS A 37 1.81 -8.03 -2.82
N HIS A 38 1.86 -8.20 -4.14
CA HIS A 38 0.68 -8.35 -4.98
C HIS A 38 -0.20 -9.54 -4.56
N ASN A 39 0.38 -10.65 -4.11
CA ASN A 39 -0.38 -11.81 -3.61
C ASN A 39 -1.12 -11.50 -2.30
N TYR A 40 -0.50 -10.75 -1.37
CA TYR A 40 -1.17 -10.26 -0.18
C TYR A 40 -2.37 -9.39 -0.55
N LEU A 41 -2.18 -8.44 -1.45
CA LEU A 41 -3.21 -7.48 -1.83
C LEU A 41 -4.37 -8.11 -2.61
N LYS A 42 -4.09 -9.06 -3.51
CA LYS A 42 -5.13 -9.84 -4.21
C LYS A 42 -6.05 -10.55 -3.23
N LYS A 43 -5.48 -11.24 -2.23
CA LYS A 43 -6.26 -11.87 -1.16
C LYS A 43 -7.04 -10.84 -0.34
N GLY A 44 -6.46 -9.68 -0.10
CA GLY A 44 -7.10 -8.60 0.65
C GLY A 44 -8.36 -8.07 -0.05
N VAL A 45 -8.32 -7.86 -1.37
CA VAL A 45 -9.47 -7.32 -2.12
C VAL A 45 -10.60 -8.34 -2.34
N GLU A 46 -10.38 -9.61 -2.06
CA GLU A 46 -11.41 -10.65 -2.05
C GLU A 46 -12.26 -10.62 -0.76
N ALA A 47 -11.87 -9.83 0.24
CA ALA A 47 -12.64 -9.68 1.47
C ALA A 47 -14.01 -9.04 1.19
N PRO A 48 -15.04 -9.29 2.05
CA PRO A 48 -16.38 -8.70 1.90
C PRO A 48 -16.37 -7.16 1.77
N ILE A 49 -15.38 -6.51 2.36
CA ILE A 49 -15.10 -5.08 2.21
C ILE A 49 -13.72 -4.93 1.58
N PRO A 50 -13.63 -4.90 0.23
CA PRO A 50 -12.36 -4.97 -0.50
C PRO A 50 -11.34 -3.92 -0.10
N PHE A 51 -11.81 -2.74 0.21
CA PHE A 51 -11.03 -1.61 0.63
C PHE A 51 -10.36 -1.80 2.00
N PHE A 52 -11.13 -2.26 2.98
CA PHE A 52 -10.62 -2.63 4.29
C PHE A 52 -9.63 -3.79 4.18
N GLY A 53 -10.01 -4.82 3.42
CA GLY A 53 -9.16 -5.98 3.16
C GLY A 53 -7.83 -5.61 2.50
N PHE A 54 -7.85 -4.69 1.53
CA PHE A 54 -6.65 -4.13 0.91
C PHE A 54 -5.73 -3.44 1.94
N GLY A 55 -6.27 -2.53 2.75
CA GLY A 55 -5.50 -1.81 3.76
C GLY A 55 -4.87 -2.74 4.80
N MET A 56 -5.64 -3.69 5.32
CA MET A 56 -5.16 -4.69 6.27
C MET A 56 -4.11 -5.63 5.66
N ALA A 57 -4.29 -6.05 4.41
CA ALA A 57 -3.32 -6.90 3.71
C ALA A 57 -2.00 -6.17 3.44
N TYR A 58 -2.05 -4.88 3.12
CA TYR A 58 -0.88 -4.04 2.94
C TYR A 58 -0.07 -3.92 4.24
N ILE A 59 -0.74 -3.65 5.36
CA ILE A 59 -0.11 -3.56 6.68
C ILE A 59 0.43 -4.92 7.12
N ARG A 60 -0.31 -6.01 6.85
CA ARG A 60 0.15 -7.37 7.13
C ARG A 60 1.44 -7.70 6.39
N PHE A 61 1.50 -7.40 5.08
CA PHE A 61 2.73 -7.56 4.30
C PHE A 61 3.92 -6.83 4.95
N ALA A 62 3.72 -5.58 5.37
CA ALA A 62 4.76 -4.81 6.04
C ALA A 62 5.22 -5.42 7.37
N LYS A 63 4.30 -6.01 8.15
CA LYS A 63 4.60 -6.65 9.45
C LYS A 63 5.28 -8.01 9.29
N GLU A 64 4.84 -8.81 8.34
CA GLU A 64 5.34 -10.17 8.12
C GLU A 64 6.62 -10.17 7.28
N GLU A 65 6.80 -9.19 6.38
CA GLU A 65 7.91 -9.08 5.44
C GLU A 65 8.59 -7.69 5.50
N PRO A 66 9.09 -7.26 6.68
CA PRO A 66 9.54 -5.89 6.89
C PRO A 66 10.69 -5.46 5.99
N GLU A 67 11.63 -6.37 5.69
CA GLU A 67 12.77 -6.05 4.81
C GLU A 67 12.34 -5.91 3.34
N LEU A 68 11.40 -6.73 2.89
CA LEU A 68 10.83 -6.60 1.54
C LEU A 68 9.97 -5.34 1.42
N TYR A 69 9.23 -4.98 2.49
CA TYR A 69 8.51 -3.72 2.54
C TYR A 69 9.46 -2.51 2.46
N LYS A 70 10.57 -2.52 3.23
CA LYS A 70 11.59 -1.46 3.15
C LYS A 70 12.18 -1.35 1.76
N LEU A 71 12.46 -2.48 1.12
CA LEU A 71 13.00 -2.53 -0.24
C LEU A 71 12.08 -1.87 -1.25
N LEU A 72 10.75 -2.10 -1.15
CA LEU A 72 9.78 -1.59 -2.11
C LEU A 72 9.35 -0.14 -1.84
N PHE A 73 9.31 0.29 -0.57
CA PHE A 73 8.59 1.51 -0.18
C PHE A 73 9.40 2.51 0.67
N ILE A 74 10.54 2.12 1.22
CA ILE A 74 11.35 2.98 2.09
C ILE A 74 12.73 3.25 1.50
N ASN A 75 13.46 2.20 1.09
CA ASN A 75 14.82 2.30 0.56
C ASN A 75 14.76 2.57 -0.95
N LEU A 76 14.26 3.75 -1.32
CA LEU A 76 14.02 4.11 -2.71
C LEU A 76 15.34 4.36 -3.46
N ASP A 77 15.32 4.13 -4.76
CA ASP A 77 16.30 4.65 -5.70
C ASP A 77 16.29 6.19 -5.69
N LYS A 78 17.29 6.79 -6.33
CA LYS A 78 17.48 8.26 -6.30
C LYS A 78 16.26 9.06 -6.78
N ASN A 79 15.40 8.48 -7.61
CA ASN A 79 14.26 9.14 -8.23
C ASN A 79 12.91 8.63 -7.70
N GLY A 80 12.90 7.55 -6.90
CA GLY A 80 11.67 6.89 -6.44
C GLY A 80 10.86 6.22 -7.56
N GLU A 81 11.44 6.02 -8.73
CA GLU A 81 10.76 5.45 -9.91
C GLU A 81 10.25 4.04 -9.63
N SER A 82 11.06 3.21 -8.97
CA SER A 82 10.70 1.83 -8.61
C SER A 82 9.46 1.77 -7.70
N MET A 83 9.32 2.70 -6.75
CA MET A 83 8.14 2.80 -5.92
C MET A 83 6.90 3.18 -6.74
N LEU A 84 7.03 4.15 -7.65
CA LEU A 84 5.91 4.59 -8.50
C LEU A 84 5.41 3.47 -9.42
N GLU A 85 6.31 2.65 -9.97
CA GLU A 85 5.97 1.46 -10.75
C GLU A 85 5.24 0.41 -9.90
N THR A 86 5.76 0.11 -8.71
CA THR A 86 5.11 -0.80 -7.75
C THR A 86 3.70 -0.31 -7.39
N LEU A 87 3.53 1.00 -7.13
CA LEU A 87 2.21 1.58 -6.86
C LEU A 87 1.26 1.52 -8.05
N ALA A 88 1.76 1.70 -9.27
CA ALA A 88 0.95 1.54 -10.47
C ALA A 88 0.44 0.10 -10.62
N GLY A 89 1.29 -0.90 -10.35
CA GLY A 89 0.90 -2.31 -10.31
C GLY A 89 -0.16 -2.61 -9.24
N ILE A 90 0.03 -2.12 -8.04
CA ILE A 90 -0.94 -2.25 -6.93
C ILE A 90 -2.29 -1.64 -7.32
N ARG A 91 -2.28 -0.44 -7.88
CA ARG A 91 -3.51 0.23 -8.33
C ARG A 91 -4.29 -0.61 -9.33
N LEU A 92 -3.62 -1.24 -10.30
CA LEU A 92 -4.28 -2.10 -11.28
C LEU A 92 -5.02 -3.29 -10.64
N ILE A 93 -4.46 -3.85 -9.56
CA ILE A 93 -5.10 -4.95 -8.82
C ILE A 93 -6.38 -4.47 -8.12
N VAL A 94 -6.34 -3.29 -7.53
CA VAL A 94 -7.36 -2.82 -6.58
C VAL A 94 -8.48 -2.03 -7.25
N ILE A 95 -8.17 -1.25 -8.30
CA ILE A 95 -9.07 -0.24 -8.86
C ILE A 95 -10.41 -0.80 -9.35
N ASN A 96 -10.40 -1.95 -10.01
CA ASN A 96 -11.62 -2.55 -10.54
C ASN A 96 -12.56 -3.02 -9.42
N SER A 97 -12.02 -3.61 -8.36
CA SER A 97 -12.79 -4.00 -7.19
C SER A 97 -13.42 -2.78 -6.52
N LEU A 98 -12.69 -1.67 -6.38
CA LEU A 98 -13.23 -0.44 -5.82
C LEU A 98 -14.35 0.16 -6.67
N LYS A 99 -14.17 0.19 -7.99
CA LYS A 99 -15.22 0.69 -8.91
C LYS A 99 -16.51 -0.10 -8.81
N GLN A 100 -16.43 -1.42 -8.79
CA GLN A 100 -17.59 -2.31 -8.74
C GLN A 100 -18.29 -2.24 -7.39
N THR A 101 -17.54 -2.44 -6.30
CA THR A 101 -18.12 -2.53 -4.95
C THR A 101 -18.75 -1.21 -4.50
N TYR A 102 -18.08 -0.10 -4.75
CA TYR A 102 -18.54 1.23 -4.29
C TYR A 102 -19.29 2.03 -5.35
N ARG A 103 -19.50 1.45 -6.54
CA ARG A 103 -20.16 2.10 -7.68
C ARG A 103 -19.55 3.46 -8.02
N LEU A 104 -18.22 3.51 -8.05
CA LEU A 104 -17.45 4.72 -8.33
C LEU A 104 -17.07 4.79 -9.81
N ASN A 105 -16.99 6.03 -10.33
CA ASN A 105 -16.31 6.28 -11.60
C ASN A 105 -14.79 6.16 -11.43
N GLU A 106 -14.04 6.26 -12.52
CA GLU A 106 -12.59 6.11 -12.53
C GLU A 106 -11.88 7.11 -11.62
N LYS A 107 -12.32 8.36 -11.59
CA LYS A 107 -11.73 9.41 -10.76
C LYS A 107 -11.96 9.14 -9.26
N GLY A 108 -13.21 8.82 -8.89
CA GLY A 108 -13.56 8.48 -7.52
C GLY A 108 -12.81 7.26 -6.99
N ALA A 109 -12.66 6.22 -7.82
CA ALA A 109 -11.92 5.03 -7.44
C ALA A 109 -10.41 5.31 -7.27
N LYS A 110 -9.81 6.14 -8.14
CA LYS A 110 -8.41 6.58 -8.01
C LYS A 110 -8.19 7.41 -6.74
N ARG A 111 -9.12 8.31 -6.43
CA ARG A 111 -9.07 9.10 -5.19
C ARG A 111 -9.16 8.21 -3.97
N LEU A 112 -10.15 7.33 -3.93
CA LEU A 112 -10.34 6.39 -2.84
C LEU A 112 -9.07 5.52 -2.63
N PHE A 113 -8.52 4.96 -3.71
CA PHE A 113 -7.28 4.20 -3.66
C PHE A 113 -6.13 5.03 -3.05
N ARG A 114 -5.90 6.24 -3.56
CA ARG A 114 -4.83 7.12 -3.08
C ARG A 114 -4.94 7.38 -1.58
N ASP A 115 -6.12 7.81 -1.14
CA ASP A 115 -6.32 8.31 0.22
C ASP A 115 -6.17 7.17 1.24
N VAL A 116 -6.64 5.97 0.89
CA VAL A 116 -6.48 4.80 1.77
C VAL A 116 -5.11 4.19 1.72
N TRP A 117 -4.52 4.14 0.53
CA TRP A 117 -3.14 3.71 0.47
C TRP A 117 -2.25 4.59 1.35
N LEU A 118 -2.43 5.92 1.33
CA LEU A 118 -1.69 6.84 2.21
C LEU A 118 -1.88 6.51 3.69
N ALA A 119 -3.12 6.26 4.13
CA ALA A 119 -3.38 5.87 5.52
C ALA A 119 -2.74 4.52 5.87
N ALA A 120 -2.91 3.51 5.01
CA ALA A 120 -2.32 2.19 5.21
C ALA A 120 -0.78 2.24 5.20
N HIS A 121 -0.19 3.03 4.29
CA HIS A 121 1.25 3.21 4.18
C HIS A 121 1.85 3.88 5.43
N SER A 122 1.19 4.91 5.96
CA SER A 122 1.61 5.57 7.20
C SER A 122 1.65 4.57 8.37
N ILE A 123 0.59 3.78 8.54
CA ILE A 123 0.53 2.77 9.61
C ILE A 123 1.58 1.67 9.38
N ALA A 124 1.70 1.16 8.17
CA ALA A 124 2.69 0.14 7.81
C ALA A 124 4.12 0.60 8.10
N THR A 125 4.45 1.85 7.78
CA THR A 125 5.76 2.45 8.05
C THR A 125 6.03 2.55 9.56
N LEU A 126 5.04 2.94 10.37
CA LEU A 126 5.16 2.94 11.83
C LEU A 126 5.39 1.53 12.38
N CYS A 127 4.69 0.52 11.84
CA CYS A 127 4.86 -0.88 12.24
C CYS A 127 6.29 -1.38 11.93
N VAL A 128 6.78 -1.13 10.73
CA VAL A 128 8.13 -1.54 10.32
C VAL A 128 9.23 -0.80 11.09
N GLY A 129 8.95 0.45 11.49
CA GLY A 129 9.83 1.23 12.36
C GLY A 129 9.84 0.80 13.83
N GLY A 130 8.95 -0.13 14.22
CA GLY A 130 8.83 -0.58 15.61
C GLY A 130 8.24 0.49 16.55
N ILE A 131 7.58 1.50 16.02
CA ILE A 131 7.03 2.66 16.76
C ILE A 131 5.51 2.79 16.62
N CYS A 132 4.83 1.80 16.04
CA CYS A 132 3.37 1.82 15.92
C CYS A 132 2.72 1.65 17.31
N PRO A 133 1.95 2.65 17.78
CA PRO A 133 1.34 2.59 19.12
C PRO A 133 0.01 1.83 19.11
N TYR A 134 -0.45 1.36 17.95
CA TYR A 134 -1.78 0.79 17.78
C TYR A 134 -1.75 -0.73 17.67
N SER A 135 -2.68 -1.37 18.38
CA SER A 135 -2.99 -2.79 18.21
C SER A 135 -3.64 -3.07 16.85
N ASP A 136 -3.69 -4.34 16.43
CA ASP A 136 -4.35 -4.72 15.18
C ASP A 136 -5.84 -4.37 15.15
N GLU A 137 -6.51 -4.43 16.30
CA GLU A 137 -7.90 -4.02 16.44
C GLU A 137 -8.08 -2.51 16.25
N GLU A 138 -7.20 -1.69 16.84
CA GLU A 138 -7.21 -0.25 16.65
C GLU A 138 -6.89 0.15 15.19
N ILE A 139 -5.92 -0.51 14.57
CA ILE A 139 -5.63 -0.33 13.15
C ILE A 139 -6.86 -0.63 12.30
N ALA A 140 -7.56 -1.72 12.58
CA ALA A 140 -8.79 -2.06 11.87
C ALA A 140 -9.88 -0.98 12.05
N LYS A 141 -10.05 -0.43 13.23
CA LYS A 141 -10.98 0.67 13.52
C LYS A 141 -10.58 1.94 12.77
N ILE A 142 -9.29 2.30 12.78
CA ILE A 142 -8.77 3.46 12.06
C ILE A 142 -9.03 3.34 10.55
N LEU A 143 -8.68 2.21 9.94
CA LEU A 143 -8.92 1.99 8.50
C LEU A 143 -10.42 1.99 8.16
N THR A 144 -11.26 1.43 9.01
CA THR A 144 -12.72 1.46 8.84
C THR A 144 -13.23 2.90 8.87
N GLY A 145 -12.80 3.70 9.85
CA GLY A 145 -13.19 5.10 9.95
C GLY A 145 -12.78 5.91 8.71
N PHE A 146 -11.54 5.74 8.26
CA PHE A 146 -11.06 6.36 7.02
C PHE A 146 -11.90 5.96 5.80
N SER A 147 -12.18 4.67 5.66
CA SER A 147 -12.96 4.11 4.57
C SER A 147 -14.34 4.73 4.48
N VAL A 148 -15.05 4.71 5.60
CA VAL A 148 -16.40 5.24 5.70
C VAL A 148 -16.41 6.74 5.39
N SER A 149 -15.49 7.51 5.99
CA SER A 149 -15.41 8.95 5.83
C SER A 149 -15.16 9.35 4.37
N ILE A 150 -14.19 8.72 3.71
CA ILE A 150 -13.86 9.03 2.32
C ILE A 150 -15.00 8.60 1.38
N CYS A 151 -15.59 7.41 1.57
CA CYS A 151 -16.72 6.96 0.77
C CYS A 151 -17.93 7.90 0.91
N LYS A 152 -18.24 8.37 2.11
CA LYS A 152 -19.27 9.37 2.35
C LYS A 152 -18.94 10.66 1.61
N SER A 153 -17.75 11.21 1.80
CA SER A 153 -17.33 12.45 1.14
C SER A 153 -17.42 12.37 -0.38
N ILE A 154 -16.98 11.24 -0.99
CA ILE A 154 -17.09 11.03 -2.45
C ILE A 154 -18.55 11.04 -2.93
N LYS A 155 -19.48 10.52 -2.13
CA LYS A 155 -20.90 10.38 -2.52
C LYS A 155 -21.74 11.60 -2.18
N GLU A 156 -21.46 12.26 -1.09
CA GLU A 156 -22.32 13.29 -0.50
C GLU A 156 -21.83 14.71 -0.81
N ILE A 157 -20.51 14.91 -1.01
CA ILE A 157 -19.97 16.25 -1.29
C ILE A 157 -19.79 16.43 -2.81
N LYS A 158 -20.61 17.29 -3.40
CA LYS A 158 -20.52 17.63 -4.82
C LYS A 158 -19.15 18.25 -5.13
N GLY A 159 -18.46 17.73 -6.14
CA GLY A 159 -17.14 18.21 -6.56
C GLY A 159 -15.96 17.68 -5.74
N PHE A 160 -16.21 16.89 -4.69
CA PHE A 160 -15.14 16.33 -3.85
C PHE A 160 -14.09 15.53 -4.64
N VAL A 161 -14.52 14.74 -5.63
CA VAL A 161 -13.63 13.89 -6.45
C VAL A 161 -12.66 14.72 -7.31
N ASP A 162 -13.10 15.90 -7.74
CA ASP A 162 -12.33 16.80 -8.62
C ASP A 162 -11.64 17.94 -7.84
N ASP A 163 -11.64 17.88 -6.50
CA ASP A 163 -11.15 18.94 -5.61
C ASP A 163 -11.78 20.33 -5.89
N ASN A 164 -13.01 20.31 -6.41
CA ASN A 164 -13.80 21.50 -6.78
C ASN A 164 -15.07 21.58 -5.93
N PHE A 165 -14.90 21.72 -4.62
CA PHE A 165 -15.97 21.91 -3.66
C PHE A 165 -15.70 23.14 -2.79
N ASP A 166 -16.77 23.77 -2.31
CA ASP A 166 -16.67 24.89 -1.39
C ASP A 166 -16.24 24.39 -0.01
N ARG A 167 -15.01 24.72 0.37
CA ARG A 167 -14.43 24.30 1.66
C ARG A 167 -15.16 24.92 2.83
N ASP A 168 -15.49 26.20 2.74
CA ASP A 168 -16.09 26.95 3.84
C ASP A 168 -17.52 26.48 4.08
N GLU A 169 -18.27 26.17 3.01
CA GLU A 169 -19.60 25.57 3.13
C GLU A 169 -19.53 24.18 3.80
N VAL A 170 -18.58 23.33 3.38
CA VAL A 170 -18.44 21.97 3.92
C VAL A 170 -18.02 22.00 5.39
N PHE A 171 -16.99 22.80 5.72
CA PHE A 171 -16.53 22.90 7.10
C PHE A 171 -17.51 23.64 7.99
N GLY A 172 -18.24 24.65 7.48
CA GLY A 172 -19.31 25.32 8.21
C GLY A 172 -20.38 24.32 8.69
N LYS A 173 -20.86 23.47 7.80
CA LYS A 173 -21.83 22.42 8.15
C LYS A 173 -21.32 21.42 9.19
N ILE A 174 -20.03 21.05 9.15
CA ILE A 174 -19.43 20.13 10.14
C ILE A 174 -19.29 20.78 11.51
N ILE A 175 -19.07 22.09 11.59
CA ILE A 175 -18.87 22.81 12.85
C ILE A 175 -20.19 23.18 13.50
N GLU A 176 -21.25 23.39 12.71
CA GLU A 176 -22.57 23.79 13.20
C GLU A 176 -23.44 22.61 13.68
N GLU A 177 -23.08 21.37 13.33
CA GLU A 177 -23.69 20.14 13.85
C GLU A 177 -23.04 19.68 15.18
#